data_4f1a70dec0a12b25c27e0caa81467286
#
_entry.id   4f1a70dec0a12b25c27e0caa81467286
#
_cell.length_a   1.000
_cell.length_b   1.000
_cell.length_c   1.000
_cell.angle_alpha   90.00
_cell.angle_beta   90.00
_cell.angle_gamma   90.00
#
_symmetry.space_group_name_H-M   'P 1'
#
loop_
_entity.id
_entity.type
_entity.pdbx_description
1 polymer ?
#
loop_
_entity_poly.entity_id
_entity_poly.type
_entity_poly.pdbx_seq_one_letter_code
_entity_poly.pdbx_strand_id
1 'polypeptide(L)'
;MNMIRPLPPLAQAAQEVDDCIIVGAGPAGLTAAIYLARFWLKIRLFDSGDSRARWIPRTNNHAGYPDGIPGPELLALMQAQAERFGAVREEATVTAIRPDGDGFIVQVGDRGARARSVLLATGVVNNHPDMDVDLHSRALQAGLLRYCPICDGYEVTDKRVGVIGRGSHGTREAIFLRGYTRDVTLISPDAESGLDPECIAALDDAGIQRVDGPCGGFAVEGERFAMDTARGRMAFDSVYPAMGSVIRSRLAVEAGARASD
;
A
#
# COMPACT_ATOMS: atom_id res chain seq x y z
N MET A 1 -21.49 -17.57 18.62
CA MET A 1 -20.99 -18.93 18.35
C MET A 1 -21.08 -19.13 16.85
N ASN A 2 -20.08 -18.66 16.08
CA ASN A 2 -20.06 -18.76 14.62
C ASN A 2 -19.63 -20.18 14.24
N MET A 3 -20.57 -20.94 13.70
CA MET A 3 -20.30 -22.27 13.14
C MET A 3 -19.44 -22.09 11.88
N ILE A 4 -18.17 -22.49 11.96
CA ILE A 4 -17.28 -22.63 10.81
C ILE A 4 -17.88 -23.70 9.92
N ARG A 5 -18.35 -23.32 8.74
CA ARG A 5 -18.88 -24.24 7.73
C ARG A 5 -17.76 -25.20 7.31
N PRO A 6 -17.92 -26.52 7.41
CA PRO A 6 -16.90 -27.46 6.94
C PRO A 6 -16.71 -27.32 5.43
N LEU A 7 -15.46 -27.29 4.97
CA LEU A 7 -15.12 -27.29 3.55
C LEU A 7 -15.54 -28.63 2.93
N PRO A 8 -15.96 -28.68 1.65
CA PRO A 8 -16.21 -29.92 0.94
C PRO A 8 -14.95 -30.78 0.87
N PRO A 9 -15.06 -32.14 0.85
CA PRO A 9 -13.92 -33.02 0.74
C PRO A 9 -13.20 -32.79 -0.59
N LEU A 10 -11.88 -32.61 -0.52
CA LEU A 10 -11.01 -32.46 -1.69
C LEU A 10 -11.01 -33.75 -2.50
N ALA A 11 -11.26 -33.65 -3.81
CA ALA A 11 -11.07 -34.77 -4.73
C ALA A 11 -9.58 -35.19 -4.69
N GLN A 12 -9.30 -36.42 -4.36
CA GLN A 12 -7.97 -37.01 -4.25
C GLN A 12 -7.35 -37.25 -5.65
N ALA A 13 -6.91 -36.18 -6.32
CA ALA A 13 -5.77 -36.29 -7.24
C ALA A 13 -4.52 -36.07 -6.39
N ALA A 14 -3.45 -36.79 -6.60
CA ALA A 14 -2.16 -36.54 -5.95
C ALA A 14 -1.74 -35.09 -6.30
N GLN A 15 -2.11 -34.16 -5.47
CA GLN A 15 -1.84 -32.74 -5.72
C GLN A 15 -0.34 -32.52 -5.52
N GLU A 16 0.31 -32.09 -6.57
CA GLU A 16 1.69 -31.64 -6.51
C GLU A 16 1.85 -30.60 -5.40
N VAL A 17 2.78 -30.87 -4.47
CA VAL A 17 3.05 -29.98 -3.35
C VAL A 17 4.08 -28.93 -3.80
N ASP A 18 3.74 -27.66 -3.67
CA ASP A 18 4.69 -26.57 -3.92
C ASP A 18 5.67 -26.44 -2.74
N ASP A 19 6.91 -26.05 -3.00
CA ASP A 19 7.85 -25.75 -1.91
C ASP A 19 7.44 -24.50 -1.15
N CYS A 20 6.97 -23.48 -1.90
CA CYS A 20 6.41 -22.29 -1.31
C CYS A 20 5.27 -21.71 -2.16
N ILE A 21 4.16 -21.39 -1.52
CA ILE A 21 3.13 -20.55 -2.10
C ILE A 21 3.32 -19.12 -1.59
N ILE A 22 3.37 -18.16 -2.51
CA ILE A 22 3.47 -16.74 -2.20
C ILE A 22 2.11 -16.09 -2.44
N VAL A 23 1.60 -15.35 -1.46
CA VAL A 23 0.34 -14.64 -1.55
C VAL A 23 0.60 -13.14 -1.73
N GLY A 24 0.34 -12.65 -2.95
CA GLY A 24 0.61 -11.30 -3.40
C GLY A 24 1.83 -11.19 -4.31
N ALA A 25 1.63 -10.69 -5.54
CA ALA A 25 2.68 -10.42 -6.52
C ALA A 25 3.00 -8.91 -6.62
N GLY A 26 3.03 -8.23 -5.49
CA GLY A 26 3.68 -6.93 -5.37
C GLY A 26 5.21 -7.06 -5.37
N PRO A 27 5.97 -5.95 -5.25
CA PRO A 27 7.44 -5.99 -5.27
C PRO A 27 8.04 -6.98 -4.28
N ALA A 28 7.49 -7.10 -3.07
CA ALA A 28 7.97 -8.03 -2.05
C ALA A 28 7.79 -9.49 -2.47
N GLY A 29 6.58 -9.87 -2.93
CA GLY A 29 6.28 -11.23 -3.36
C GLY A 29 7.06 -11.64 -4.61
N LEU A 30 7.16 -10.74 -5.59
CA LEU A 30 7.95 -10.99 -6.80
C LEU A 30 9.46 -11.10 -6.51
N THR A 31 10.00 -10.28 -5.61
CA THR A 31 11.38 -10.42 -5.15
C THR A 31 11.61 -11.79 -4.52
N ALA A 32 10.74 -12.20 -3.61
CA ALA A 32 10.82 -13.51 -2.99
C ALA A 32 10.75 -14.64 -4.03
N ALA A 33 9.81 -14.53 -4.99
CA ALA A 33 9.66 -15.51 -6.06
C ALA A 33 10.93 -15.64 -6.91
N ILE A 34 11.56 -14.53 -7.30
CA ILE A 34 12.82 -14.53 -8.06
C ILE A 34 13.90 -15.28 -7.30
N TYR A 35 14.08 -14.98 -6.01
CA TYR A 35 15.13 -15.65 -5.22
C TYR A 35 14.85 -17.13 -5.02
N LEU A 36 13.64 -17.49 -4.60
CA LEU A 36 13.27 -18.88 -4.30
C LEU A 36 13.30 -19.77 -5.57
N ALA A 37 12.78 -19.26 -6.69
CA ALA A 37 12.83 -19.99 -7.96
C ALA A 37 14.27 -20.22 -8.44
N ARG A 38 15.19 -19.26 -8.21
CA ARG A 38 16.62 -19.43 -8.51
C ARG A 38 17.32 -20.47 -7.62
N PHE A 39 16.74 -20.83 -6.48
CA PHE A 39 17.17 -21.98 -5.67
C PHE A 39 16.53 -23.32 -6.14
N TRP A 40 15.89 -23.32 -7.32
CA TRP A 40 15.21 -24.48 -7.89
C TRP A 40 14.01 -24.97 -7.06
N LEU A 41 13.45 -24.11 -6.23
CA LEU A 41 12.24 -24.41 -5.49
C LEU A 41 11.02 -24.23 -6.41
N LYS A 42 10.05 -25.10 -6.25
CA LYS A 42 8.77 -25.03 -6.95
C LYS A 42 7.90 -23.95 -6.30
N ILE A 43 7.72 -22.84 -7.01
CA ILE A 43 7.06 -21.63 -6.49
C ILE A 43 5.80 -21.33 -7.27
N ARG A 44 4.72 -21.09 -6.54
CA ARG A 44 3.46 -20.57 -7.07
C ARG A 44 3.11 -19.26 -6.36
N LEU A 45 2.66 -18.26 -7.15
CA LEU A 45 2.16 -16.99 -6.64
C LEU A 45 0.67 -16.89 -6.91
N PHE A 46 -0.10 -16.55 -5.89
CA PHE A 46 -1.49 -16.12 -6.05
C PHE A 46 -1.57 -14.61 -5.84
N ASP A 47 -2.18 -13.90 -6.78
CA ASP A 47 -2.27 -12.45 -6.76
C ASP A 47 -3.64 -11.97 -7.26
N SER A 48 -4.29 -11.12 -6.49
CA SER A 48 -5.60 -10.53 -6.85
C SER A 48 -5.49 -9.41 -7.89
N GLY A 49 -4.28 -9.06 -8.31
CA GLY A 49 -4.06 -7.98 -9.29
C GLY A 49 -4.07 -6.56 -8.68
N ASP A 50 -4.26 -6.43 -7.36
CA ASP A 50 -4.40 -5.14 -6.67
C ASP A 50 -3.13 -4.77 -5.88
N SER A 51 -2.00 -4.74 -6.57
CA SER A 51 -0.75 -4.27 -5.95
C SER A 51 -0.72 -2.74 -5.85
N ARG A 52 -0.39 -2.22 -4.66
CA ARG A 52 -0.18 -0.79 -4.43
C ARG A 52 0.82 -0.16 -5.42
N ALA A 53 1.82 -0.92 -5.87
CA ALA A 53 2.82 -0.43 -6.82
C ALA A 53 2.21 -0.09 -8.21
N ARG A 54 1.04 -0.63 -8.56
CA ARG A 54 0.34 -0.27 -9.82
C ARG A 54 -0.10 1.19 -9.86
N TRP A 55 -0.29 1.80 -8.71
CA TRP A 55 -0.75 3.19 -8.57
C TRP A 55 0.40 4.20 -8.60
N ILE A 56 1.67 3.75 -8.64
CA ILE A 56 2.84 4.62 -8.68
C ILE A 56 3.06 5.09 -10.12
N PRO A 57 2.89 6.39 -10.42
CA PRO A 57 3.10 6.92 -11.78
C PRO A 57 4.54 6.72 -12.24
N ARG A 58 5.49 7.02 -11.34
CA ARG A 58 6.93 6.81 -11.50
C ARG A 58 7.58 6.73 -10.13
N THR A 59 8.42 5.73 -9.90
CA THR A 59 9.32 5.68 -8.75
C THR A 59 10.73 6.06 -9.17
N ASN A 60 11.36 7.00 -8.46
CA ASN A 60 12.71 7.47 -8.74
C ASN A 60 13.74 6.95 -7.71
N ASN A 61 13.28 6.20 -6.71
CA ASN A 61 14.13 5.65 -5.65
C ASN A 61 14.42 4.14 -5.79
N HIS A 62 14.03 3.53 -6.93
CA HIS A 62 14.36 2.13 -7.19
C HIS A 62 15.76 2.03 -7.81
N ALA A 63 16.68 1.38 -7.10
CA ALA A 63 18.07 1.21 -7.59
C ALA A 63 18.11 0.52 -8.95
N GLY A 64 18.95 1.01 -9.86
CA GLY A 64 19.09 0.50 -11.23
C GLY A 64 18.24 1.25 -12.27
N TYR A 65 17.38 2.19 -11.85
CA TYR A 65 16.56 3.03 -12.74
C TYR A 65 16.85 4.51 -12.50
N PRO A 66 17.94 5.06 -13.08
CA PRO A 66 18.35 6.45 -12.83
C PRO A 66 17.32 7.50 -13.29
N ASP A 67 16.54 7.17 -14.30
CA ASP A 67 15.44 8.03 -14.82
C ASP A 67 14.07 7.68 -14.23
N GLY A 68 14.07 6.85 -13.18
CA GLY A 68 12.84 6.30 -12.60
C GLY A 68 12.14 5.30 -13.50
N ILE A 69 11.13 4.64 -12.95
CA ILE A 69 10.32 3.65 -13.68
C ILE A 69 8.85 3.73 -13.23
N PRO A 70 7.86 3.65 -14.15
CA PRO A 70 6.46 3.49 -13.77
C PRO A 70 6.22 2.20 -12.97
N GLY A 71 5.39 2.27 -11.93
CA GLY A 71 5.10 1.12 -11.09
C GLY A 71 4.57 -0.10 -11.84
N PRO A 72 3.63 0.04 -12.80
CA PRO A 72 3.17 -1.08 -13.63
C PRO A 72 4.29 -1.73 -14.45
N GLU A 73 5.21 -0.94 -15.01
CA GLU A 73 6.34 -1.43 -15.79
C GLU A 73 7.34 -2.18 -14.89
N LEU A 74 7.65 -1.63 -13.71
CA LEU A 74 8.48 -2.31 -12.72
C LEU A 74 7.90 -3.68 -12.34
N LEU A 75 6.60 -3.75 -12.06
CA LEU A 75 5.93 -5.01 -11.73
C LEU A 75 6.00 -6.01 -12.89
N ALA A 76 5.81 -5.55 -14.13
CA ALA A 76 5.89 -6.40 -15.32
C ALA A 76 7.30 -6.98 -15.52
N LEU A 77 8.34 -6.17 -15.32
CA LEU A 77 9.74 -6.63 -15.40
C LEU A 77 10.08 -7.63 -14.29
N MET A 78 9.64 -7.38 -13.06
CA MET A 78 9.83 -8.30 -11.93
C MET A 78 9.08 -9.61 -12.14
N GLN A 79 7.86 -9.57 -12.68
CA GLN A 79 7.07 -10.75 -13.01
C GLN A 79 7.76 -11.57 -14.10
N ALA A 80 8.17 -10.96 -15.21
CA ALA A 80 8.90 -11.64 -16.28
C ALA A 80 10.20 -12.28 -15.78
N GLN A 81 10.89 -11.63 -14.83
CA GLN A 81 12.07 -12.19 -14.21
C GLN A 81 11.74 -13.43 -13.35
N ALA A 82 10.69 -13.38 -12.54
CA ALA A 82 10.26 -14.51 -11.72
C ALA A 82 9.86 -15.73 -12.59
N GLU A 83 9.05 -15.48 -13.64
CA GLU A 83 8.59 -16.52 -14.57
C GLU A 83 9.74 -17.15 -15.34
N ARG A 84 10.77 -16.38 -15.72
CA ARG A 84 11.98 -16.89 -16.38
C ARG A 84 12.70 -17.97 -15.56
N PHE A 85 12.59 -17.93 -14.23
CA PHE A 85 13.17 -18.93 -13.33
C PHE A 85 12.17 -20.00 -12.88
N GLY A 86 10.97 -20.04 -13.49
CA GLY A 86 9.98 -21.09 -13.27
C GLY A 86 8.95 -20.81 -12.18
N ALA A 87 8.88 -19.60 -11.62
CA ALA A 87 7.78 -19.22 -10.74
C ALA A 87 6.47 -19.11 -11.54
N VAL A 88 5.40 -19.76 -11.05
CA VAL A 88 4.09 -19.72 -11.71
C VAL A 88 3.19 -18.70 -11.01
N ARG A 89 2.76 -17.65 -11.73
CA ARG A 89 1.77 -16.70 -11.25
C ARG A 89 0.37 -17.10 -11.69
N GLU A 90 -0.56 -17.06 -10.76
CA GLU A 90 -2.00 -17.26 -11.00
C GLU A 90 -2.77 -16.06 -10.46
N GLU A 91 -3.59 -15.43 -11.30
CA GLU A 91 -4.45 -14.34 -10.88
C GLU A 91 -5.66 -14.91 -10.11
N ALA A 92 -5.58 -14.80 -8.80
CA ALA A 92 -6.60 -15.35 -7.91
C ALA A 92 -6.48 -14.76 -6.50
N THR A 93 -7.59 -14.75 -5.78
CA THR A 93 -7.64 -14.32 -4.38
C THR A 93 -7.57 -15.51 -3.45
N VAL A 94 -6.56 -15.51 -2.56
CA VAL A 94 -6.48 -16.46 -1.45
C VAL A 94 -7.47 -16.06 -0.37
N THR A 95 -8.34 -17.00 0.00
CA THR A 95 -9.41 -16.75 0.99
C THR A 95 -9.11 -17.31 2.37
N ALA A 96 -8.30 -18.37 2.46
CA ALA A 96 -7.87 -18.97 3.74
C ALA A 96 -6.52 -19.69 3.60
N ILE A 97 -5.83 -19.82 4.71
CA ILE A 97 -4.62 -20.64 4.86
C ILE A 97 -4.80 -21.51 6.09
N ARG A 98 -4.52 -22.81 5.99
CA ARG A 98 -4.66 -23.74 7.09
C ARG A 98 -3.43 -24.64 7.19
N PRO A 99 -2.91 -24.90 8.40
CA PRO A 99 -1.92 -25.96 8.60
C PRO A 99 -2.47 -27.32 8.16
N ASP A 100 -1.62 -28.15 7.52
CA ASP A 100 -1.93 -29.49 7.09
C ASP A 100 -0.69 -30.38 7.23
N GLY A 101 -0.61 -31.14 8.30
CA GLY A 101 0.57 -31.90 8.67
C GLY A 101 1.77 -30.98 8.91
N ASP A 102 2.84 -31.19 8.16
CA ASP A 102 4.06 -30.39 8.16
C ASP A 102 4.06 -29.23 7.13
N GLY A 103 2.91 -28.99 6.48
CA GLY A 103 2.72 -27.97 5.47
C GLY A 103 1.42 -27.17 5.64
N PHE A 104 0.92 -26.67 4.51
CA PHE A 104 -0.24 -25.80 4.48
C PHE A 104 -1.16 -26.14 3.30
N ILE A 105 -2.46 -25.91 3.49
CA ILE A 105 -3.44 -25.79 2.42
C ILE A 105 -3.81 -24.31 2.25
N VAL A 106 -3.62 -23.79 1.04
CA VAL A 106 -4.00 -22.45 0.63
C VAL A 106 -5.28 -22.54 -0.20
N GLN A 107 -6.35 -21.91 0.29
CA GLN A 107 -7.67 -21.91 -0.35
C GLN A 107 -7.78 -20.81 -1.39
N VAL A 108 -8.15 -21.17 -2.62
CA VAL A 108 -8.35 -20.26 -3.75
C VAL A 108 -9.66 -20.63 -4.44
N GLY A 109 -10.69 -19.82 -4.24
CA GLY A 109 -12.05 -20.19 -4.64
C GLY A 109 -12.46 -21.54 -4.03
N ASP A 110 -12.89 -22.47 -4.88
CA ASP A 110 -13.28 -23.81 -4.47
C ASP A 110 -12.10 -24.82 -4.46
N ARG A 111 -10.88 -24.37 -4.79
CA ARG A 111 -9.68 -25.23 -4.87
C ARG A 111 -8.77 -25.01 -3.67
N GLY A 112 -8.13 -26.10 -3.21
CA GLY A 112 -7.02 -26.05 -2.27
C GLY A 112 -5.70 -26.31 -2.99
N ALA A 113 -4.68 -25.49 -2.76
CA ALA A 113 -3.31 -25.75 -3.18
C ALA A 113 -2.46 -26.11 -1.96
N ARG A 114 -1.59 -27.14 -2.08
CA ARG A 114 -0.73 -27.59 -0.98
C ARG A 114 0.68 -27.05 -1.14
N ALA A 115 1.28 -26.62 -0.03
CA ALA A 115 2.67 -26.17 0.01
C ALA A 115 3.35 -26.56 1.32
N ARG A 116 4.68 -26.71 1.28
CA ARG A 116 5.50 -26.89 2.49
C ARG A 116 5.59 -25.61 3.32
N SER A 117 5.53 -24.45 2.64
CA SER A 117 5.58 -23.13 3.29
C SER A 117 4.69 -22.13 2.57
N VAL A 118 4.29 -21.08 3.29
CA VAL A 118 3.53 -19.97 2.73
C VAL A 118 4.23 -18.66 3.10
N LEU A 119 4.44 -17.80 2.11
CA LEU A 119 4.95 -16.44 2.30
C LEU A 119 3.82 -15.45 2.03
N LEU A 120 3.51 -14.64 3.02
CA LEU A 120 2.50 -13.59 2.91
C LEU A 120 3.16 -12.28 2.50
N ALA A 121 2.85 -11.81 1.30
CA ALA A 121 3.27 -10.54 0.72
C ALA A 121 2.05 -9.67 0.36
N THR A 122 1.02 -9.73 1.20
CA THR A 122 -0.32 -9.17 0.96
C THR A 122 -0.38 -7.65 0.98
N GLY A 123 0.64 -6.99 1.53
CA GLY A 123 0.78 -5.53 1.53
C GLY A 123 -0.26 -4.81 2.39
N VAL A 124 -0.51 -3.56 2.03
CA VAL A 124 -1.40 -2.65 2.74
C VAL A 124 -2.33 -1.92 1.76
N VAL A 125 -3.45 -1.39 2.27
CA VAL A 125 -4.35 -0.47 1.57
C VAL A 125 -4.26 0.88 2.26
N ASN A 126 -3.94 1.94 1.50
CA ASN A 126 -3.94 3.29 2.06
C ASN A 126 -5.38 3.74 2.33
N ASN A 127 -5.60 4.37 3.47
CA ASN A 127 -6.80 5.15 3.69
C ASN A 127 -6.68 6.44 2.89
N HIS A 128 -7.77 6.90 2.30
CA HIS A 128 -7.81 8.13 1.51
C HIS A 128 -9.03 8.97 1.89
N PRO A 129 -9.01 10.27 1.64
CA PRO A 129 -10.17 11.12 1.80
C PRO A 129 -11.32 10.64 0.93
N ASP A 130 -12.56 10.89 1.37
CA ASP A 130 -13.76 10.57 0.59
C ASP A 130 -13.83 11.46 -0.65
N MET A 131 -13.52 10.89 -1.81
CA MET A 131 -13.49 11.57 -3.09
C MET A 131 -13.87 10.61 -4.22
N ASP A 132 -14.26 11.19 -5.34
CA ASP A 132 -14.55 10.45 -6.58
C ASP A 132 -13.34 9.61 -7.04
N VAL A 133 -13.58 8.37 -7.47
CA VAL A 133 -12.53 7.40 -7.86
C VAL A 133 -11.74 7.87 -9.08
N ASP A 134 -12.39 8.52 -10.05
CA ASP A 134 -11.70 9.03 -11.24
C ASP A 134 -10.85 10.26 -10.88
N LEU A 135 -11.32 11.11 -9.97
CA LEU A 135 -10.55 12.22 -9.44
C LEU A 135 -9.31 11.71 -8.71
N HIS A 136 -9.46 10.72 -7.83
CA HIS A 136 -8.37 10.09 -7.10
C HIS A 136 -7.31 9.55 -8.07
N SER A 137 -7.73 8.76 -9.06
CA SER A 137 -6.84 8.18 -10.05
C SER A 137 -6.08 9.24 -10.86
N ARG A 138 -6.78 10.28 -11.33
CA ARG A 138 -6.15 11.39 -12.08
C ARG A 138 -5.15 12.16 -11.22
N ALA A 139 -5.48 12.45 -9.96
CA ALA A 139 -4.60 13.16 -9.04
C ALA A 139 -3.33 12.35 -8.73
N LEU A 140 -3.45 11.02 -8.56
CA LEU A 140 -2.30 10.12 -8.42
C LEU A 140 -1.42 10.13 -9.66
N GLN A 141 -1.99 9.95 -10.85
CA GLN A 141 -1.23 9.91 -12.11
C GLN A 141 -0.51 11.22 -12.39
N ALA A 142 -1.09 12.35 -12.00
CA ALA A 142 -0.47 13.67 -12.11
C ALA A 142 0.57 13.97 -11.02
N GLY A 143 0.74 13.08 -10.01
CA GLY A 143 1.61 13.30 -8.87
C GLY A 143 1.15 14.40 -7.92
N LEU A 144 -0.13 14.78 -8.02
CA LEU A 144 -0.78 15.76 -7.16
C LEU A 144 -1.27 15.17 -5.84
N LEU A 145 -1.51 13.85 -5.83
CA LEU A 145 -1.82 13.07 -4.64
C LEU A 145 -0.74 12.00 -4.47
N ARG A 146 -0.19 11.88 -3.24
CA ARG A 146 0.93 10.99 -2.93
C ARG A 146 0.71 10.32 -1.58
N TYR A 147 1.21 9.09 -1.39
CA TYR A 147 0.95 8.32 -0.16
C TYR A 147 2.20 7.90 0.61
N CYS A 148 3.37 8.22 0.12
CA CYS A 148 4.60 7.74 0.73
C CYS A 148 5.69 8.82 0.76
N PRO A 149 5.72 9.67 1.78
CA PRO A 149 6.74 10.72 1.88
C PRO A 149 8.17 10.21 1.79
N ILE A 150 8.44 9.01 2.33
CA ILE A 150 9.75 8.35 2.25
C ILE A 150 10.09 7.96 0.81
N CYS A 151 9.07 7.64 0.00
CA CYS A 151 9.26 7.18 -1.36
C CYS A 151 9.52 8.34 -2.34
N ASP A 152 8.84 9.47 -2.14
CA ASP A 152 8.75 10.55 -3.13
C ASP A 152 8.75 11.96 -2.54
N GLY A 153 9.25 12.14 -1.30
CA GLY A 153 9.40 13.45 -0.69
C GLY A 153 10.38 14.35 -1.44
N TYR A 154 11.36 13.76 -2.14
CA TYR A 154 12.30 14.51 -2.97
C TYR A 154 11.60 15.27 -4.11
N GLU A 155 10.57 14.70 -4.71
CA GLU A 155 9.80 15.27 -5.82
C GLU A 155 8.96 16.50 -5.43
N VAL A 156 8.80 16.74 -4.14
CA VAL A 156 8.09 17.92 -3.63
C VAL A 156 9.01 18.96 -3.01
N THR A 157 10.31 18.89 -3.31
CA THR A 157 11.30 19.91 -2.89
C THR A 157 10.86 21.30 -3.35
N ASP A 158 10.84 22.26 -2.40
CA ASP A 158 10.45 23.66 -2.60
C ASP A 158 9.03 23.88 -3.15
N LYS A 159 8.16 22.88 -3.07
CA LYS A 159 6.76 22.96 -3.48
C LYS A 159 5.83 23.26 -2.30
N ARG A 160 4.65 23.76 -2.61
CA ARG A 160 3.56 23.92 -1.65
C ARG A 160 2.86 22.59 -1.41
N VAL A 161 3.00 22.05 -0.19
CA VAL A 161 2.54 20.71 0.17
C VAL A 161 1.43 20.77 1.21
N GLY A 162 0.31 20.09 0.92
CA GLY A 162 -0.74 19.82 1.90
C GLY A 162 -0.58 18.42 2.50
N VAL A 163 -0.80 18.29 3.79
CA VAL A 163 -0.89 17.01 4.49
C VAL A 163 -2.30 16.88 5.06
N ILE A 164 -3.09 15.93 4.58
CA ILE A 164 -4.41 15.65 5.16
C ILE A 164 -4.23 14.61 6.25
N GLY A 165 -4.34 15.02 7.50
CA GLY A 165 -4.08 14.12 8.62
C GLY A 165 -4.47 14.71 9.97
N ARG A 166 -4.43 13.86 11.01
CA ARG A 166 -4.75 14.27 12.38
C ARG A 166 -3.81 13.63 13.39
N GLY A 167 -3.83 14.19 14.61
CA GLY A 167 -3.06 13.66 15.74
C GLY A 167 -1.58 13.49 15.45
N SER A 168 -0.94 12.57 16.14
CA SER A 168 0.50 12.32 16.03
C SER A 168 0.93 11.76 14.67
N HIS A 169 0.04 11.07 13.95
CA HIS A 169 0.36 10.51 12.63
C HIS A 169 0.50 11.62 11.58
N GLY A 170 -0.50 12.50 11.47
CA GLY A 170 -0.45 13.67 10.57
C GLY A 170 0.72 14.59 10.91
N THR A 171 0.97 14.83 12.21
CA THR A 171 2.10 15.63 12.69
C THR A 171 3.44 15.08 12.22
N ARG A 172 3.70 13.79 12.39
CA ARG A 172 4.97 13.17 11.98
C ARG A 172 5.19 13.24 10.48
N GLU A 173 4.16 13.00 9.67
CA GLU A 173 4.29 13.10 8.20
C GLU A 173 4.54 14.55 7.75
N ALA A 174 3.85 15.53 8.35
CA ALA A 174 4.06 16.94 8.04
C ALA A 174 5.49 17.39 8.40
N ILE A 175 6.00 17.00 9.58
CA ILE A 175 7.39 17.28 10.00
C ILE A 175 8.41 16.60 9.07
N PHE A 176 8.16 15.37 8.64
CA PHE A 176 9.03 14.68 7.69
C PHE A 176 9.13 15.45 6.36
N LEU A 177 7.98 15.86 5.81
CA LEU A 177 7.94 16.64 4.56
C LEU A 177 8.56 18.03 4.69
N ARG A 178 8.59 18.59 5.90
CA ARG A 178 9.27 19.84 6.20
C ARG A 178 10.78 19.80 5.90
N GLY A 179 11.36 18.60 5.85
CA GLY A 179 12.75 18.38 5.42
C GLY A 179 13.00 18.67 3.94
N TYR A 180 11.97 18.70 3.12
CA TYR A 180 12.05 18.92 1.67
C TYR A 180 11.54 20.29 1.24
N THR A 181 10.54 20.84 1.93
CA THR A 181 9.95 22.12 1.59
C THR A 181 9.58 22.93 2.82
N ARG A 182 9.61 24.28 2.69
CA ARG A 182 9.20 25.19 3.75
C ARG A 182 7.70 25.47 3.78
N ASP A 183 6.99 25.20 2.69
CA ASP A 183 5.55 25.46 2.56
C ASP A 183 4.76 24.17 2.79
N VAL A 184 4.66 23.77 4.05
CA VAL A 184 3.85 22.62 4.50
C VAL A 184 2.67 23.09 5.30
N THR A 185 1.49 22.59 4.98
CA THR A 185 0.24 22.83 5.72
C THR A 185 -0.37 21.50 6.15
N LEU A 186 -0.56 21.30 7.46
CA LEU A 186 -1.35 20.19 8.00
C LEU A 186 -2.83 20.59 8.02
N ILE A 187 -3.68 19.80 7.38
CA ILE A 187 -5.12 20.03 7.26
C ILE A 187 -5.86 18.87 7.92
N SER A 188 -6.74 19.17 8.87
CA SER A 188 -7.56 18.12 9.48
C SER A 188 -8.62 17.62 8.48
N PRO A 189 -8.78 16.29 8.32
CA PRO A 189 -9.88 15.74 7.53
C PRO A 189 -11.24 15.96 8.18
N ASP A 190 -11.28 16.02 9.52
CA ASP A 190 -12.48 16.10 10.35
C ASP A 190 -12.53 17.42 11.12
N ALA A 191 -13.69 17.74 11.70
CA ALA A 191 -13.87 18.95 12.52
C ALA A 191 -12.89 19.02 13.71
N GLU A 192 -12.52 17.85 14.26
CA GLU A 192 -11.53 17.73 15.33
C GLU A 192 -10.18 17.30 14.78
N SER A 193 -9.15 18.11 14.98
CA SER A 193 -7.79 17.82 14.52
C SER A 193 -7.11 16.66 15.29
N GLY A 194 -7.55 16.39 16.52
CA GLY A 194 -6.95 15.40 17.41
C GLY A 194 -5.49 15.70 17.78
N LEU A 195 -5.08 16.98 17.68
CA LEU A 195 -3.73 17.43 18.03
C LEU A 195 -3.67 17.68 19.55
N ASP A 196 -2.78 16.98 20.22
CA ASP A 196 -2.41 17.25 21.59
C ASP A 196 -1.41 18.43 21.68
N PRO A 197 -1.12 18.96 22.89
CA PRO A 197 -0.19 20.07 23.05
C PRO A 197 1.23 19.80 22.55
N GLU A 198 1.69 18.54 22.60
CA GLU A 198 3.01 18.13 22.11
C GLU A 198 3.07 18.20 20.58
N CYS A 199 2.05 17.69 19.89
CA CYS A 199 1.90 17.81 18.45
C CYS A 199 1.84 19.26 18.00
N ILE A 200 1.08 20.10 18.72
CA ILE A 200 0.96 21.53 18.43
C ILE A 200 2.33 22.21 18.53
N ALA A 201 3.05 22.01 19.63
CA ALA A 201 4.37 22.61 19.83
C ALA A 201 5.36 22.16 18.73
N ALA A 202 5.38 20.87 18.38
CA ALA A 202 6.27 20.35 17.34
C ALA A 202 5.97 20.95 15.96
N LEU A 203 4.71 21.17 15.62
CA LEU A 203 4.31 21.81 14.35
C LEU A 203 4.69 23.30 14.33
N ASP A 204 4.52 24.01 15.47
CA ASP A 204 4.90 25.41 15.60
C ASP A 204 6.43 25.58 15.50
N ASP A 205 7.21 24.76 16.17
CA ASP A 205 8.68 24.75 16.10
C ASP A 205 9.18 24.47 14.68
N ALA A 206 8.49 23.58 13.94
CA ALA A 206 8.78 23.31 12.55
C ALA A 206 8.28 24.40 11.57
N GLY A 207 7.51 25.38 12.03
CA GLY A 207 6.91 26.42 11.19
C GLY A 207 5.85 25.89 10.21
N ILE A 208 5.14 24.83 10.59
CA ILE A 208 4.10 24.19 9.78
C ILE A 208 2.76 24.85 10.06
N GLN A 209 2.07 25.28 9.00
CA GLN A 209 0.72 25.84 9.14
C GLN A 209 -0.28 24.74 9.48
N ARG A 210 -1.26 25.08 10.34
CA ARG A 210 -2.38 24.20 10.69
C ARG A 210 -3.68 24.79 10.19
N VAL A 211 -4.53 23.94 9.65
CA VAL A 211 -5.89 24.28 9.20
C VAL A 211 -6.85 23.27 9.80
N ASP A 212 -7.81 23.77 10.57
CA ASP A 212 -8.88 22.95 11.12
C ASP A 212 -9.79 22.45 10.00
N GLY A 213 -10.41 21.30 10.25
CA GLY A 213 -11.33 20.69 9.30
C GLY A 213 -12.80 21.12 9.49
N PRO A 214 -13.69 20.44 8.79
CA PRO A 214 -13.39 19.38 7.84
C PRO A 214 -12.81 19.92 6.52
N CYS A 215 -12.13 19.06 5.77
CA CYS A 215 -11.76 19.36 4.39
C CYS A 215 -12.56 18.48 3.40
N GLY A 216 -12.80 19.03 2.19
CA GLY A 216 -13.60 18.36 1.17
C GLY A 216 -13.58 19.12 -0.15
N GLY A 217 -14.58 18.89 -1.02
CA GLY A 217 -14.68 19.62 -2.28
C GLY A 217 -13.43 19.46 -3.16
N PHE A 218 -12.83 18.28 -3.13
CA PHE A 218 -11.57 17.98 -3.82
C PHE A 218 -11.68 18.17 -5.33
N ALA A 219 -10.66 18.76 -5.94
CA ALA A 219 -10.58 18.94 -7.38
C ALA A 219 -9.11 19.04 -7.85
N VAL A 220 -8.90 18.77 -9.13
CA VAL A 220 -7.67 19.15 -9.84
C VAL A 220 -7.94 20.47 -10.56
N GLU A 221 -7.22 21.53 -10.19
CA GLU A 221 -7.32 22.86 -10.75
C GLU A 221 -5.99 23.26 -11.40
N GLY A 222 -5.93 23.15 -12.73
CA GLY A 222 -4.67 23.29 -13.45
C GLY A 222 -3.67 22.19 -13.03
N GLU A 223 -2.51 22.62 -12.54
CA GLU A 223 -1.45 21.71 -12.06
C GLU A 223 -1.45 21.59 -10.52
N ARG A 224 -2.58 21.79 -9.86
CA ARG A 224 -2.69 21.78 -8.41
C ARG A 224 -3.85 20.91 -7.94
N PHE A 225 -3.69 20.35 -6.74
CA PHE A 225 -4.77 19.70 -6.02
C PHE A 225 -5.44 20.72 -5.09
N ALA A 226 -6.72 20.97 -5.31
CA ALA A 226 -7.50 21.94 -4.56
C ALA A 226 -8.51 21.25 -3.64
N MET A 227 -8.79 21.91 -2.52
CA MET A 227 -9.80 21.47 -1.55
C MET A 227 -10.42 22.67 -0.82
N ASP A 228 -11.65 22.48 -0.36
CA ASP A 228 -12.32 23.40 0.56
C ASP A 228 -11.88 23.09 2.00
N THR A 229 -11.58 24.13 2.76
CA THR A 229 -11.15 24.04 4.16
C THR A 229 -11.85 25.10 5.01
N ALA A 230 -11.68 25.06 6.32
CA ALA A 230 -12.20 26.11 7.21
C ALA A 230 -11.65 27.53 6.89
N ARG A 231 -10.53 27.62 6.16
CA ARG A 231 -9.95 28.90 5.68
C ARG A 231 -10.34 29.26 4.24
N GLY A 232 -11.32 28.55 3.68
CA GLY A 232 -11.73 28.68 2.27
C GLY A 232 -11.00 27.72 1.35
N ARG A 233 -11.07 28.00 0.05
CA ARG A 233 -10.46 27.17 -1.00
C ARG A 233 -8.94 27.27 -0.96
N MET A 234 -8.26 26.13 -0.86
CA MET A 234 -6.80 26.04 -0.86
C MET A 234 -6.34 25.11 -1.97
N ALA A 235 -5.18 25.40 -2.57
CA ALA A 235 -4.58 24.60 -3.63
C ALA A 235 -3.10 24.36 -3.33
N PHE A 236 -2.62 23.13 -3.62
CA PHE A 236 -1.28 22.63 -3.33
C PHE A 236 -0.68 22.00 -4.58
N ASP A 237 0.64 22.06 -4.70
CA ASP A 237 1.36 21.40 -5.79
C ASP A 237 1.38 19.86 -5.57
N SER A 238 1.26 19.43 -4.33
CA SER A 238 1.06 18.01 -3.97
C SER A 238 0.39 17.87 -2.61
N VAL A 239 -0.40 16.82 -2.43
CA VAL A 239 -1.07 16.51 -1.17
C VAL A 239 -0.73 15.08 -0.73
N TYR A 240 -0.43 14.91 0.55
CA TYR A 240 -0.21 13.62 1.19
C TYR A 240 -1.35 13.31 2.17
N PRO A 241 -2.20 12.30 1.89
CA PRO A 241 -3.16 11.80 2.86
C PRO A 241 -2.45 10.98 3.94
N ALA A 242 -2.14 11.60 5.07
CA ALA A 242 -1.60 10.97 6.28
C ALA A 242 -2.74 10.39 7.12
N MET A 243 -3.53 9.49 6.52
CA MET A 243 -4.72 8.90 7.13
C MET A 243 -4.49 7.43 7.55
N GLY A 244 -3.22 6.98 7.49
CA GLY A 244 -2.83 5.62 7.81
C GLY A 244 -3.16 4.62 6.69
N SER A 245 -3.00 3.36 7.01
CA SER A 245 -3.24 2.24 6.09
C SER A 245 -3.78 1.03 6.84
N VAL A 246 -4.51 0.18 6.13
CA VAL A 246 -4.97 -1.11 6.64
C VAL A 246 -4.00 -2.19 6.18
N ILE A 247 -3.37 -2.87 7.14
CA ILE A 247 -2.49 -4.01 6.86
C ILE A 247 -3.36 -5.22 6.51
N ARG A 248 -3.06 -5.88 5.39
CA ARG A 248 -3.79 -7.09 4.97
C ARG A 248 -3.29 -8.33 5.75
N SER A 249 -3.39 -8.28 7.08
CA SER A 249 -2.90 -9.33 8.00
C SER A 249 -3.91 -10.46 8.26
N ARG A 250 -5.15 -10.35 7.80
CA ARG A 250 -6.24 -11.29 8.11
C ARG A 250 -5.84 -12.76 7.88
N LEU A 251 -5.25 -13.09 6.74
CA LEU A 251 -4.81 -14.46 6.45
C LEU A 251 -3.77 -14.99 7.43
N ALA A 252 -2.84 -14.11 7.89
CA ALA A 252 -1.83 -14.47 8.88
C ALA A 252 -2.49 -14.78 10.24
N VAL A 253 -3.37 -13.90 10.70
CA VAL A 253 -4.07 -14.04 11.99
C VAL A 253 -4.96 -15.28 12.01
N GLU A 254 -5.74 -15.51 10.95
CA GLU A 254 -6.60 -16.68 10.80
C GLU A 254 -5.78 -18.00 10.73
N ALA A 255 -4.55 -17.94 10.24
CA ALA A 255 -3.60 -19.07 10.24
C ALA A 255 -2.86 -19.26 11.58
N GLY A 256 -3.15 -18.42 12.59
CA GLY A 256 -2.59 -18.53 13.94
C GLY A 256 -1.37 -17.67 14.22
N ALA A 257 -1.00 -16.75 13.34
CA ALA A 257 0.09 -15.80 13.60
C ALA A 257 -0.34 -14.75 14.63
N ARG A 258 0.64 -14.27 15.43
CA ARG A 258 0.43 -13.12 16.29
C ARG A 258 0.58 -11.84 15.47
N ALA A 259 -0.36 -10.92 15.56
CA ALA A 259 -0.25 -9.56 15.07
C ALA A 259 -0.12 -8.60 16.25
N SER A 260 0.75 -7.59 16.12
CA SER A 260 0.72 -6.41 16.97
C SER A 260 -0.25 -5.40 16.36
N ASP A 261 -0.93 -4.69 17.21
CA ASP A 261 -1.77 -3.54 16.83
C ASP A 261 -0.93 -2.42 16.21
#